data_437ab9580389325b7fe65b97f7b98a7d
#
_entry.id   437ab9580389325b7fe65b97f7b98a7d
#
_cell.length_a   1.000
_cell.length_b   1.000
_cell.length_c   1.000
_cell.angle_alpha   90.00
_cell.angle_beta   90.00
_cell.angle_gamma   90.00
#
_symmetry.space_group_name_H-M   'P 1'
#
loop_
_entity.id
_entity.type
_entity.pdbx_description
1 polymer ?
#
loop_
_entity_poly.entity_id
_entity_poly.type
_entity_poly.pdbx_seq_one_letter_code
_entity_poly.pdbx_strand_id
1 'polypeptide(L)'
;MATYPFHPLDWASEPKDFSGDNQLGVYAMEATQRHVPGRRFTTWDGRVFKYGKSRDAALKSGFGAANDSTAVNISVTGATVAAGDRTTVLAFASGDGVDADGVCADKELVGGYWVTGHGVTTVQNRLIIDTEGVGVSGTGGNITLTLDGPVSNALTTPFTEVVLNPYRYLKKGGGDYYSVMGVPAVNVTAAYWCWIQSWGPCWVTPGGGDTTPGNSANDRTAIFVGDGSVNFVYDSTLEDGYQVAGFCIDETANGTSALPLIMLQISI
;
A
#
# COMPACT_ATOMS: atom_id res chain seq x y z
N MET A 1 33.03 -17.11 -7.28
CA MET A 1 31.60 -16.87 -7.07
C MET A 1 31.11 -17.91 -6.10
N ALA A 2 30.63 -17.50 -4.93
CA ALA A 2 30.03 -18.45 -4.00
C ALA A 2 28.69 -18.89 -4.59
N THR A 3 28.57 -20.15 -4.97
CA THR A 3 27.31 -20.77 -5.33
C THR A 3 26.57 -21.05 -4.02
N TYR A 4 25.53 -20.31 -3.72
CA TYR A 4 24.65 -20.62 -2.62
C TYR A 4 23.92 -21.94 -2.91
N PRO A 5 24.03 -22.97 -2.06
CA PRO A 5 23.50 -24.29 -2.34
C PRO A 5 21.98 -24.41 -2.21
N PHE A 6 21.29 -23.35 -1.78
CA PHE A 6 19.85 -23.35 -1.59
C PHE A 6 19.23 -22.22 -2.37
N HIS A 7 18.45 -22.56 -3.38
CA HIS A 7 17.49 -21.63 -3.97
C HIS A 7 16.32 -21.44 -3.00
N PRO A 8 15.90 -20.20 -2.75
CA PRO A 8 14.70 -19.96 -1.95
C PRO A 8 13.51 -20.67 -2.59
N LEU A 9 12.62 -21.17 -1.76
CA LEU A 9 11.35 -21.81 -2.19
C LEU A 9 10.48 -20.87 -3.06
N ASP A 10 10.74 -19.56 -2.99
CA ASP A 10 10.07 -18.51 -3.78
C ASP A 10 10.80 -18.14 -5.08
N TRP A 11 11.69 -18.98 -5.58
CA TRP A 11 12.39 -18.74 -6.84
C TRP A 11 11.46 -18.35 -7.99
N ALA A 12 10.30 -18.99 -8.08
CA ALA A 12 9.29 -18.68 -9.09
C ALA A 12 8.60 -17.31 -8.90
N SER A 13 8.76 -16.70 -7.75
CA SER A 13 8.17 -15.40 -7.39
C SER A 13 9.17 -14.24 -7.47
N GLU A 14 10.44 -14.51 -7.78
CA GLU A 14 11.40 -13.42 -8.00
C GLU A 14 10.88 -12.45 -9.06
N PRO A 15 10.98 -11.13 -8.81
CA PRO A 15 10.61 -10.13 -9.80
C PRO A 15 11.69 -10.07 -10.88
N LYS A 16 11.79 -11.13 -11.69
CA LYS A 16 12.69 -11.21 -12.84
C LYS A 16 11.89 -11.03 -14.12
N ASP A 17 12.40 -10.20 -14.99
CA ASP A 17 12.08 -10.31 -16.40
C ASP A 17 13.02 -11.36 -17.02
N PHE A 18 12.47 -12.48 -17.43
CA PHE A 18 13.22 -13.56 -18.08
C PHE A 18 13.71 -13.17 -19.48
N SER A 19 13.32 -12.03 -20.02
CA SER A 19 13.80 -11.53 -21.32
C SER A 19 15.23 -11.00 -21.29
N GLY A 20 15.84 -10.90 -20.13
CA GLY A 20 17.25 -10.49 -19.96
C GLY A 20 17.49 -8.99 -19.99
N ASP A 21 16.56 -8.17 -20.43
CA ASP A 21 16.80 -6.76 -20.68
C ASP A 21 16.29 -5.79 -19.60
N ASN A 22 15.40 -6.20 -18.73
CA ASN A 22 14.85 -5.35 -17.67
C ASN A 22 14.46 -6.15 -16.43
N GLN A 23 15.45 -6.67 -15.72
CA GLN A 23 15.19 -7.25 -14.40
C GLN A 23 14.86 -6.13 -13.41
N LEU A 24 13.56 -5.94 -13.14
CA LEU A 24 13.13 -5.15 -12.01
C LEU A 24 13.37 -5.93 -10.74
N GLY A 25 14.59 -5.81 -10.23
CA GLY A 25 14.87 -6.15 -8.86
C GLY A 25 14.13 -5.23 -7.91
N VAL A 26 14.10 -5.56 -6.64
CA VAL A 26 13.49 -4.73 -5.58
C VAL A 26 14.10 -3.32 -5.48
N TYR A 27 15.20 -3.08 -6.16
CA TYR A 27 15.92 -1.80 -6.23
C TYR A 27 15.67 -1.03 -7.52
N ALA A 28 14.63 -1.36 -8.27
CA ALA A 28 14.30 -0.67 -9.51
C ALA A 28 12.88 -0.08 -9.47
N MET A 29 12.64 0.88 -10.35
CA MET A 29 11.33 1.49 -10.59
C MET A 29 11.02 1.49 -12.09
N GLU A 30 9.73 1.50 -12.44
CA GLU A 30 9.31 1.51 -13.85
C GLU A 30 8.01 2.29 -14.07
N ALA A 31 7.85 2.83 -15.28
CA ALA A 31 6.63 3.55 -15.65
C ALA A 31 5.46 2.61 -15.95
N THR A 32 5.74 1.38 -16.38
CA THR A 32 4.72 0.40 -16.78
C THR A 32 4.46 -0.61 -15.66
N GLN A 33 3.20 -0.88 -15.40
CA GLN A 33 2.79 -1.90 -14.43
C GLN A 33 3.18 -3.31 -14.91
N ARG A 34 3.95 -4.05 -14.09
CA ARG A 34 4.34 -5.45 -14.36
C ARG A 34 3.60 -6.44 -13.50
N HIS A 35 3.20 -6.05 -12.31
CA HIS A 35 2.56 -6.92 -11.34
C HIS A 35 1.28 -6.30 -10.79
N VAL A 36 0.44 -7.13 -10.22
CA VAL A 36 -0.74 -6.65 -9.48
C VAL A 36 -0.26 -5.91 -8.22
N PRO A 37 -0.83 -4.72 -7.90
CA PRO A 37 -0.52 -4.01 -6.67
C PRO A 37 -0.72 -4.92 -5.45
N GLY A 38 0.19 -4.85 -4.48
CA GLY A 38 0.19 -5.72 -3.32
C GLY A 38 0.82 -7.11 -3.55
N ARG A 39 1.25 -7.43 -4.79
CA ARG A 39 1.97 -8.69 -5.03
C ARG A 39 3.15 -8.79 -4.07
N ARG A 40 3.24 -9.92 -3.38
CA ARG A 40 4.32 -10.23 -2.45
C ARG A 40 5.52 -10.82 -3.19
N PHE A 41 6.71 -10.42 -2.73
CA PHE A 41 7.98 -11.04 -3.06
C PHE A 41 8.80 -11.23 -1.77
N THR A 42 9.41 -12.39 -1.62
CA THR A 42 10.26 -12.68 -0.45
C THR A 42 11.68 -12.99 -0.93
N THR A 43 12.65 -12.28 -0.38
CA THR A 43 14.07 -12.52 -0.65
C THR A 43 14.61 -13.71 0.17
N TRP A 44 15.74 -14.23 -0.24
CA TRP A 44 16.39 -15.38 0.44
C TRP A 44 16.78 -15.09 1.90
N ASP A 45 16.99 -13.82 2.26
CA ASP A 45 17.30 -13.37 3.62
C ASP A 45 16.02 -13.08 4.46
N GLY A 46 14.85 -13.42 3.94
CA GLY A 46 13.56 -13.31 4.62
C GLY A 46 12.92 -11.92 4.58
N ARG A 47 13.49 -10.95 3.84
CA ARG A 47 12.80 -9.67 3.63
C ARG A 47 11.60 -9.87 2.73
N VAL A 48 10.51 -9.17 3.05
CA VAL A 48 9.28 -9.18 2.26
C VAL A 48 9.07 -7.82 1.62
N PHE A 49 8.73 -7.86 0.34
CA PHE A 49 8.40 -6.69 -0.46
C PHE A 49 6.98 -6.80 -1.01
N LYS A 50 6.34 -5.65 -1.20
CA LYS A 50 5.04 -5.53 -1.86
C LYS A 50 5.18 -4.60 -3.06
N TYR A 51 4.52 -4.96 -4.16
CA TYR A 51 4.54 -4.14 -5.36
C TYR A 51 3.53 -3.00 -5.26
N GLY A 52 3.96 -1.77 -5.56
CA GLY A 52 3.10 -0.60 -5.44
C GLY A 52 3.43 0.49 -6.45
N LYS A 53 2.60 1.50 -6.50
CA LYS A 53 2.73 2.67 -7.39
C LYS A 53 2.78 3.94 -6.56
N SER A 54 3.77 4.81 -6.82
CA SER A 54 3.71 6.18 -6.30
C SER A 54 2.57 6.93 -6.99
N ARG A 55 1.88 7.82 -6.26
CA ARG A 55 0.84 8.66 -6.86
C ARG A 55 1.46 9.78 -7.71
N ASP A 56 1.21 10.98 -7.37
CA ASP A 56 1.59 12.24 -8.02
C ASP A 56 2.89 12.84 -7.50
N ALA A 57 3.44 12.28 -6.42
CA ALA A 57 4.68 12.72 -5.79
C ALA A 57 5.72 11.59 -5.71
N ALA A 58 6.99 11.94 -5.78
CA ALA A 58 8.09 11.00 -5.66
C ALA A 58 8.14 10.36 -4.27
N LEU A 59 8.40 9.05 -4.20
CA LEU A 59 8.77 8.39 -2.94
C LEU A 59 10.27 8.52 -2.71
N LYS A 60 10.65 8.54 -1.46
CA LYS A 60 12.05 8.69 -1.04
C LYS A 60 12.53 7.42 -0.36
N SER A 61 13.68 6.92 -0.78
CA SER A 61 14.33 5.77 -0.15
C SER A 61 14.52 6.00 1.35
N GLY A 62 14.26 4.96 2.14
CA GLY A 62 14.40 5.01 3.59
C GLY A 62 13.30 5.78 4.32
N PHE A 63 12.26 6.24 3.65
CA PHE A 63 11.08 6.83 4.27
C PHE A 63 9.87 5.93 4.08
N GLY A 64 8.98 5.90 5.05
CA GLY A 64 7.71 5.20 4.92
C GLY A 64 6.89 5.72 3.74
N ALA A 65 6.43 4.80 2.92
CA ALA A 65 5.46 5.05 1.86
C ALA A 65 4.08 4.67 2.36
N ALA A 66 3.21 5.66 2.53
CA ALA A 66 1.86 5.49 3.04
C ALA A 66 0.85 5.38 1.90
N ASN A 67 -0.26 4.67 2.15
CA ASN A 67 -1.40 4.72 1.24
C ASN A 67 -2.02 6.13 1.24
N ASP A 68 -2.48 6.59 0.09
CA ASP A 68 -3.22 7.84 0.01
C ASP A 68 -4.72 7.60 0.17
N SER A 69 -5.21 7.68 1.41
CA SER A 69 -6.60 7.35 1.75
C SER A 69 -7.62 8.31 1.13
N THR A 70 -7.23 9.53 0.78
CA THR A 70 -8.15 10.47 0.14
C THR A 70 -8.51 10.07 -1.28
N ALA A 71 -7.68 9.25 -1.91
CA ALA A 71 -7.90 8.69 -3.23
C ALA A 71 -8.63 7.34 -3.21
N VAL A 72 -8.90 6.79 -2.02
CA VAL A 72 -9.17 5.36 -1.85
C VAL A 72 -10.64 5.07 -1.57
N ASN A 73 -11.43 6.06 -1.16
CA ASN A 73 -12.82 5.85 -0.79
C ASN A 73 -13.78 6.49 -1.79
N ILE A 74 -14.55 5.64 -2.43
CA ILE A 74 -15.70 6.03 -3.23
C ILE A 74 -16.94 5.54 -2.52
N SER A 75 -17.70 6.47 -1.94
CA SER A 75 -18.96 6.18 -1.26
C SER A 75 -20.13 6.49 -2.18
N VAL A 76 -20.84 5.48 -2.58
CA VAL A 76 -21.97 5.62 -3.51
C VAL A 76 -23.17 4.78 -3.09
N THR A 77 -24.36 5.20 -3.53
CA THR A 77 -25.52 4.32 -3.49
C THR A 77 -25.37 3.27 -4.58
N GLY A 78 -25.16 2.02 -4.19
CA GLY A 78 -25.05 0.91 -5.14
C GLY A 78 -26.37 0.55 -5.80
N ALA A 79 -26.29 -0.10 -6.95
CA ALA A 79 -27.45 -0.70 -7.58
C ALA A 79 -27.97 -1.87 -6.75
N THR A 80 -29.22 -2.26 -6.98
CA THR A 80 -29.76 -3.51 -6.44
C THR A 80 -28.98 -4.69 -6.98
N VAL A 81 -28.55 -5.60 -6.08
CA VAL A 81 -27.77 -6.78 -6.40
C VAL A 81 -28.49 -8.00 -5.85
N ALA A 82 -28.65 -9.03 -6.66
CA ALA A 82 -29.28 -10.29 -6.24
C ALA A 82 -28.27 -11.19 -5.51
N ALA A 83 -28.78 -12.04 -4.63
CA ALA A 83 -27.95 -13.11 -4.05
C ALA A 83 -27.47 -14.04 -5.16
N GLY A 84 -26.18 -14.37 -5.13
CA GLY A 84 -25.53 -15.19 -6.16
C GLY A 84 -24.82 -14.39 -7.25
N ASP A 85 -25.10 -13.10 -7.41
CA ASP A 85 -24.44 -12.26 -8.41
C ASP A 85 -22.94 -12.08 -8.08
N ARG A 86 -22.15 -12.03 -9.13
CA ARG A 86 -20.70 -11.71 -9.07
C ARG A 86 -20.37 -10.36 -9.70
N THR A 87 -21.38 -9.65 -10.14
CA THR A 87 -21.24 -8.32 -10.73
C THR A 87 -22.13 -7.33 -10.03
N THR A 88 -21.68 -6.09 -9.93
CA THR A 88 -22.47 -4.97 -9.42
C THR A 88 -22.15 -3.71 -10.19
N VAL A 89 -23.09 -2.80 -10.23
CA VAL A 89 -22.92 -1.50 -10.88
C VAL A 89 -22.81 -0.41 -9.84
N LEU A 90 -21.84 0.46 -10.02
CA LEU A 90 -21.70 1.69 -9.23
C LEU A 90 -21.96 2.90 -10.10
N ALA A 91 -22.69 3.86 -9.54
CA ALA A 91 -22.86 5.17 -10.14
C ALA A 91 -21.77 6.11 -9.64
N PHE A 92 -20.86 6.47 -10.52
CA PHE A 92 -19.83 7.49 -10.25
C PHE A 92 -20.41 8.88 -10.49
N ALA A 93 -20.30 9.74 -9.51
CA ALA A 93 -20.60 11.16 -9.66
C ALA A 93 -19.40 11.93 -10.22
N SER A 94 -19.61 13.18 -10.60
CA SER A 94 -18.57 14.04 -11.16
C SER A 94 -17.40 14.35 -10.23
N GLY A 95 -17.56 14.11 -8.93
CA GLY A 95 -16.52 14.30 -7.93
C GLY A 95 -15.92 13.00 -7.39
N ASP A 96 -16.33 11.85 -7.92
CA ASP A 96 -15.79 10.55 -7.53
C ASP A 96 -14.52 10.22 -8.33
N GLY A 97 -13.86 9.15 -7.95
CA GLY A 97 -12.61 8.74 -8.58
C GLY A 97 -11.36 9.24 -7.83
N VAL A 98 -10.21 8.75 -8.25
CA VAL A 98 -8.92 9.02 -7.57
C VAL A 98 -8.56 10.50 -7.61
N ASP A 99 -8.86 11.17 -8.70
CA ASP A 99 -8.57 12.58 -8.92
C ASP A 99 -9.81 13.48 -8.68
N ALA A 100 -10.89 12.92 -8.12
CA ALA A 100 -12.15 13.59 -7.85
C ALA A 100 -12.73 14.29 -9.09
N ASP A 101 -12.61 13.65 -10.24
CA ASP A 101 -13.02 14.18 -11.54
C ASP A 101 -14.12 13.36 -12.24
N GLY A 102 -14.65 12.35 -11.57
CA GLY A 102 -15.67 11.43 -12.09
C GLY A 102 -15.13 10.40 -13.08
N VAL A 103 -13.82 10.23 -13.18
CA VAL A 103 -13.18 9.27 -14.07
C VAL A 103 -12.64 8.10 -13.27
N CYS A 104 -12.87 6.90 -13.79
CA CYS A 104 -12.21 5.67 -13.34
C CYS A 104 -11.52 5.04 -14.55
N ALA A 105 -10.22 4.88 -14.48
CA ALA A 105 -9.47 4.24 -15.55
C ALA A 105 -9.80 2.75 -15.63
N ASP A 106 -9.61 2.15 -16.80
CA ASP A 106 -9.76 0.71 -16.98
C ASP A 106 -8.90 -0.05 -15.95
N LYS A 107 -9.52 -1.01 -15.26
CA LYS A 107 -8.90 -1.84 -14.20
C LYS A 107 -8.33 -1.06 -13.00
N GLU A 108 -8.71 0.18 -12.82
CA GLU A 108 -8.20 0.99 -11.72
C GLU A 108 -8.56 0.44 -10.35
N LEU A 109 -9.75 -0.12 -10.20
CA LEU A 109 -10.25 -0.66 -8.94
C LEU A 109 -9.83 -2.12 -8.69
N VAL A 110 -9.17 -2.78 -9.64
CA VAL A 110 -8.75 -4.17 -9.52
C VAL A 110 -7.77 -4.36 -8.35
N GLY A 111 -8.05 -5.37 -7.52
CA GLY A 111 -7.32 -5.65 -6.29
C GLY A 111 -7.75 -4.77 -5.11
N GLY A 112 -8.71 -3.88 -5.31
CA GLY A 112 -9.41 -3.17 -4.26
C GLY A 112 -10.57 -3.97 -3.70
N TYR A 113 -11.36 -3.36 -2.82
CA TYR A 113 -12.47 -4.02 -2.14
C TYR A 113 -13.77 -3.27 -2.38
N TRP A 114 -14.79 -4.03 -2.69
CA TRP A 114 -16.18 -3.60 -2.63
C TRP A 114 -16.76 -4.00 -1.29
N VAL A 115 -17.27 -3.01 -0.55
CA VAL A 115 -17.89 -3.20 0.76
C VAL A 115 -19.29 -2.60 0.74
N THR A 116 -20.27 -3.34 1.24
CA THR A 116 -21.65 -2.90 1.23
C THR A 116 -22.40 -3.38 2.48
N GLY A 117 -23.54 -2.77 2.76
CA GLY A 117 -24.39 -3.15 3.87
C GLY A 117 -24.27 -2.23 5.07
N HIS A 118 -23.66 -1.05 4.95
CA HIS A 118 -23.73 -0.06 6.02
C HIS A 118 -25.20 0.31 6.34
N GLY A 119 -25.58 0.17 7.61
CA GLY A 119 -26.95 0.42 8.06
C GLY A 119 -27.92 -0.75 7.88
N VAL A 120 -27.47 -1.91 7.37
CA VAL A 120 -28.23 -3.17 7.33
C VAL A 120 -27.53 -4.27 8.11
N THR A 121 -28.26 -5.34 8.40
CA THR A 121 -27.78 -6.42 9.28
C THR A 121 -26.67 -7.29 8.73
N THR A 122 -26.36 -7.18 7.43
CA THR A 122 -25.36 -8.04 6.76
C THR A 122 -24.40 -7.21 5.94
N VAL A 123 -23.26 -6.88 6.52
CA VAL A 123 -22.13 -6.31 5.79
C VAL A 123 -21.49 -7.40 4.91
N GLN A 124 -21.21 -7.05 3.68
CA GLN A 124 -20.51 -7.92 2.72
C GLN A 124 -19.30 -7.21 2.16
N ASN A 125 -18.24 -7.97 1.95
CA ASN A 125 -16.99 -7.49 1.38
C ASN A 125 -16.53 -8.50 0.33
N ARG A 126 -16.06 -8.01 -0.81
CA ARG A 126 -15.51 -8.83 -1.91
C ARG A 126 -14.32 -8.11 -2.53
N LEU A 127 -13.36 -8.92 -2.98
CA LEU A 127 -12.26 -8.42 -3.79
C LEU A 127 -12.77 -8.08 -5.20
N ILE A 128 -12.33 -6.96 -5.75
CA ILE A 128 -12.63 -6.57 -7.12
C ILE A 128 -11.59 -7.21 -8.02
N ILE A 129 -12.03 -8.06 -8.94
CA ILE A 129 -11.15 -8.80 -9.86
C ILE A 129 -11.13 -8.21 -11.27
N ASP A 130 -12.16 -7.43 -11.63
CA ASP A 130 -12.21 -6.72 -12.90
C ASP A 130 -13.10 -5.48 -12.80
N THR A 131 -12.75 -4.44 -13.56
CA THR A 131 -13.55 -3.22 -13.73
C THR A 131 -13.36 -2.66 -15.13
N GLU A 132 -14.43 -2.19 -15.74
CA GLU A 132 -14.35 -1.39 -16.94
C GLU A 132 -14.10 0.07 -16.56
N GLY A 133 -13.31 0.75 -17.37
CA GLY A 133 -13.13 2.18 -17.23
C GLY A 133 -14.40 2.95 -17.55
N VAL A 134 -14.63 4.06 -16.87
CA VAL A 134 -15.78 4.93 -17.11
C VAL A 134 -15.39 6.38 -16.92
N GLY A 135 -16.12 7.20 -17.60
CA GLY A 135 -16.25 8.59 -17.29
C GLY A 135 -15.66 9.54 -18.32
N VAL A 136 -16.35 10.65 -18.40
CA VAL A 136 -15.85 11.90 -18.97
C VAL A 136 -15.60 12.80 -17.79
N SER A 137 -14.42 13.40 -17.72
CA SER A 137 -14.05 14.33 -16.63
C SER A 137 -15.17 15.35 -16.38
N GLY A 138 -15.57 15.48 -15.10
CA GLY A 138 -16.63 16.33 -14.64
C GLY A 138 -18.07 15.79 -14.83
N THR A 139 -18.25 14.56 -15.31
CA THR A 139 -19.60 14.01 -15.59
C THR A 139 -19.90 12.75 -14.80
N GLY A 140 -18.89 11.90 -14.56
CA GLY A 140 -19.10 10.59 -13.96
C GLY A 140 -19.71 9.57 -14.92
N GLY A 141 -20.32 8.53 -14.39
CA GLY A 141 -20.94 7.43 -15.16
C GLY A 141 -21.16 6.19 -14.33
N ASN A 142 -21.64 5.12 -14.97
CA ASN A 142 -21.82 3.83 -14.31
C ASN A 142 -20.65 2.92 -14.65
N ILE A 143 -20.08 2.26 -13.64
CA ILE A 143 -19.07 1.22 -13.82
C ILE A 143 -19.61 -0.14 -13.37
N THR A 144 -19.19 -1.17 -14.06
CA THR A 144 -19.48 -2.55 -13.66
C THR A 144 -18.25 -3.12 -12.95
N LEU A 145 -18.44 -3.61 -11.74
CA LEU A 145 -17.43 -4.34 -10.99
C LEU A 145 -17.67 -5.84 -11.12
N THR A 146 -16.60 -6.60 -11.34
CA THR A 146 -16.61 -8.06 -11.20
C THR A 146 -15.92 -8.43 -9.89
N LEU A 147 -16.58 -9.28 -9.10
CA LEU A 147 -16.21 -9.67 -7.75
C LEU A 147 -15.61 -11.08 -7.74
N ASP A 148 -14.70 -11.34 -6.80
CA ASP A 148 -14.06 -12.66 -6.62
C ASP A 148 -15.03 -13.76 -6.17
N GLY A 149 -16.15 -13.38 -5.57
CA GLY A 149 -17.17 -14.30 -5.09
C GLY A 149 -18.59 -13.75 -5.22
N PRO A 150 -19.60 -14.62 -5.12
CA PRO A 150 -20.98 -14.20 -5.22
C PRO A 150 -21.40 -13.36 -4.01
N VAL A 151 -22.33 -12.44 -4.23
CA VAL A 151 -23.03 -11.72 -3.18
C VAL A 151 -23.89 -12.71 -2.37
N SER A 152 -23.74 -12.74 -1.07
CA SER A 152 -24.38 -13.75 -0.21
C SER A 152 -25.86 -13.49 0.00
N ASN A 153 -26.26 -12.23 0.10
CA ASN A 153 -27.64 -11.81 0.32
C ASN A 153 -28.00 -10.71 -0.66
N ALA A 154 -29.25 -10.74 -1.14
CA ALA A 154 -29.78 -9.70 -1.99
C ALA A 154 -29.75 -8.33 -1.23
N LEU A 155 -29.40 -7.30 -1.94
CA LEU A 155 -29.30 -5.93 -1.45
C LEU A 155 -30.12 -5.00 -2.33
N THR A 156 -30.93 -4.14 -1.72
CA THR A 156 -31.71 -3.14 -2.46
C THR A 156 -31.10 -1.78 -2.20
N THR A 157 -30.56 -1.14 -3.23
CA THR A 157 -29.91 0.17 -3.16
C THR A 157 -29.03 0.38 -1.92
N PRO A 158 -28.06 -0.54 -1.67
CA PRO A 158 -27.25 -0.48 -0.47
C PRO A 158 -26.29 0.71 -0.52
N PHE A 159 -25.97 1.25 0.65
CA PHE A 159 -24.78 2.09 0.76
C PHE A 159 -23.55 1.22 0.50
N THR A 160 -22.70 1.68 -0.40
CA THR A 160 -21.55 0.93 -0.90
C THR A 160 -20.30 1.78 -0.84
N GLU A 161 -19.24 1.20 -0.38
CA GLU A 161 -17.89 1.78 -0.45
C GLU A 161 -17.01 0.93 -1.34
N VAL A 162 -16.19 1.59 -2.14
CA VAL A 162 -15.10 0.97 -2.87
C VAL A 162 -13.81 1.52 -2.35
N VAL A 163 -12.96 0.62 -1.87
CA VAL A 163 -11.63 0.93 -1.37
C VAL A 163 -10.62 0.43 -2.38
N LEU A 164 -9.76 1.32 -2.87
CA LEU A 164 -8.68 0.95 -3.78
C LEU A 164 -7.69 -0.01 -3.13
N ASN A 165 -6.94 -0.71 -3.97
CA ASN A 165 -5.81 -1.48 -3.47
C ASN A 165 -4.84 -0.54 -2.72
N PRO A 166 -4.51 -0.82 -1.44
CA PRO A 166 -3.71 0.08 -0.60
C PRO A 166 -2.29 0.32 -1.12
N TYR A 167 -1.81 -0.48 -2.07
CA TYR A 167 -0.51 -0.33 -2.69
C TYR A 167 -0.54 0.44 -4.02
N ARG A 168 -1.73 0.82 -4.51
CA ARG A 168 -1.87 1.42 -5.83
C ARG A 168 -1.46 2.89 -5.87
N TYR A 169 -1.70 3.64 -4.81
CA TYR A 169 -1.41 5.06 -4.72
C TYR A 169 -0.69 5.37 -3.42
N LEU A 170 0.64 5.31 -3.51
CA LEU A 170 1.53 5.56 -2.39
C LEU A 170 2.05 6.99 -2.42
N LYS A 171 2.23 7.58 -1.24
CA LYS A 171 2.90 8.87 -1.06
C LYS A 171 3.96 8.77 0.03
N LYS A 172 4.96 9.65 -0.01
CA LYS A 172 5.97 9.75 1.04
C LYS A 172 5.32 10.27 2.32
N GLY A 173 5.53 9.56 3.41
CA GLY A 173 4.87 9.87 4.66
C GLY A 173 3.36 9.79 4.52
N GLY A 174 2.62 10.40 5.39
CA GLY A 174 1.17 10.33 5.31
C GLY A 174 0.47 11.31 6.22
N GLY A 175 1.22 12.08 7.00
CA GLY A 175 0.61 12.77 8.12
C GLY A 175 0.06 11.75 9.14
N ASP A 176 -0.76 12.19 10.06
CA ASP A 176 -1.17 11.40 11.24
C ASP A 176 -2.29 10.38 10.93
N TYR A 177 -2.84 10.37 9.70
CA TYR A 177 -4.03 9.59 9.36
C TYR A 177 -3.82 8.47 8.32
N TYR A 178 -2.59 8.28 7.82
CA TYR A 178 -2.34 7.33 6.74
C TYR A 178 -1.48 6.16 7.21
N SER A 179 -1.84 4.98 6.75
CA SER A 179 -1.07 3.79 7.06
C SER A 179 0.15 3.67 6.15
N VAL A 180 1.32 3.55 6.74
CA VAL A 180 2.54 3.22 6.02
C VAL A 180 2.47 1.76 5.57
N MET A 181 2.65 1.54 4.27
CA MET A 181 2.52 0.24 3.63
C MET A 181 3.87 -0.46 3.44
N GLY A 182 4.96 0.29 3.51
CA GLY A 182 6.33 -0.21 3.36
C GLY A 182 7.33 0.92 3.18
N VAL A 183 8.58 0.54 2.98
CA VAL A 183 9.72 1.46 2.78
C VAL A 183 10.35 1.18 1.41
N PRO A 184 10.37 2.13 0.48
CA PRO A 184 11.04 1.94 -0.80
C PRO A 184 12.56 1.88 -0.60
N ALA A 185 13.22 0.93 -1.27
CA ALA A 185 14.67 0.77 -1.23
C ALA A 185 15.41 1.78 -2.13
N VAL A 186 14.70 2.45 -3.03
CA VAL A 186 15.21 3.46 -3.96
C VAL A 186 14.31 4.69 -3.99
N ASN A 187 14.82 5.80 -4.46
CA ASN A 187 13.97 6.94 -4.79
C ASN A 187 13.10 6.59 -6.00
N VAL A 188 11.81 6.85 -5.92
CA VAL A 188 10.83 6.49 -6.94
C VAL A 188 10.24 7.76 -7.54
N THR A 189 10.26 7.87 -8.85
CA THR A 189 9.62 8.98 -9.58
C THR A 189 8.10 8.93 -9.40
N ALA A 190 7.46 10.09 -9.39
CA ALA A 190 6.00 10.20 -9.37
C ALA A 190 5.35 9.35 -10.48
N ALA A 191 4.24 8.70 -10.17
CA ALA A 191 3.47 7.79 -11.03
C ALA A 191 4.21 6.50 -11.47
N TYR A 192 5.38 6.21 -10.89
CA TYR A 192 6.14 4.99 -11.19
C TYR A 192 5.80 3.85 -10.22
N TRP A 193 5.96 2.64 -10.72
CA TRP A 193 5.84 1.38 -9.99
C TRP A 193 7.16 1.00 -9.33
N CYS A 194 7.08 0.40 -8.15
CA CYS A 194 8.26 -0.02 -7.40
C CYS A 194 7.91 -1.14 -6.40
N TRP A 195 8.95 -1.69 -5.80
CA TRP A 195 8.83 -2.57 -4.65
C TRP A 195 9.09 -1.79 -3.37
N ILE A 196 8.25 -1.96 -2.37
CA ILE A 196 8.41 -1.40 -1.03
C ILE A 196 8.58 -2.53 -0.03
N GLN A 197 9.59 -2.43 0.84
CA GLN A 197 9.84 -3.42 1.86
C GLN A 197 8.81 -3.28 2.98
N SER A 198 8.17 -4.39 3.37
CA SER A 198 7.15 -4.41 4.43
C SER A 198 7.56 -5.27 5.63
N TRP A 199 8.62 -6.06 5.52
CA TRP A 199 9.11 -6.94 6.58
C TRP A 199 10.62 -7.18 6.48
N GLY A 200 11.26 -7.40 7.63
CA GLY A 200 12.67 -7.79 7.72
C GLY A 200 13.62 -6.61 7.95
N PRO A 201 14.95 -6.87 8.03
CA PRO A 201 15.95 -5.83 8.27
C PRO A 201 15.88 -4.73 7.22
N CYS A 202 15.75 -3.48 7.67
CA CYS A 202 15.56 -2.32 6.81
C CYS A 202 16.25 -1.09 7.39
N TRP A 203 16.99 -0.35 6.55
CA TRP A 203 17.50 0.97 6.90
C TRP A 203 16.41 2.01 6.67
N VAL A 204 16.11 2.81 7.70
CA VAL A 204 15.08 3.85 7.66
C VAL A 204 15.68 5.16 8.12
N THR A 205 15.18 6.24 7.54
CA THR A 205 15.62 7.61 7.91
C THR A 205 15.06 7.98 9.27
N PRO A 206 15.89 8.39 10.23
CA PRO A 206 15.41 8.90 11.52
C PRO A 206 14.76 10.28 11.36
N GLY A 207 13.82 10.60 12.24
CA GLY A 207 13.14 11.90 12.29
C GLY A 207 14.01 13.07 12.75
N GLY A 208 15.22 12.79 13.21
CA GLY A 208 16.21 13.76 13.63
C GLY A 208 16.18 14.08 15.14
N GLY A 209 17.25 14.71 15.63
CA GLY A 209 17.41 15.02 17.04
C GLY A 209 17.63 13.79 17.92
N ASP A 210 17.27 13.92 19.19
CA ASP A 210 17.42 12.85 20.19
C ASP A 210 16.33 11.74 20.06
N THR A 211 15.60 11.72 18.95
CA THR A 211 14.47 10.81 18.73
C THR A 211 14.82 9.59 17.89
N THR A 212 16.09 9.40 17.55
CA THR A 212 16.54 8.28 16.72
C THR A 212 16.42 6.94 17.46
N PRO A 213 15.73 5.93 16.90
CA PRO A 213 15.65 4.61 17.50
C PRO A 213 17.02 3.99 17.73
N GLY A 214 17.21 3.36 18.89
CA GLY A 214 18.47 2.73 19.28
C GLY A 214 19.54 3.66 19.85
N ASN A 215 19.20 4.91 20.11
CA ASN A 215 20.09 5.87 20.76
C ASN A 215 20.39 5.51 22.24
N SER A 216 19.48 4.78 22.86
CA SER A 216 19.68 4.23 24.20
C SER A 216 19.10 2.81 24.31
N ALA A 217 19.43 2.12 25.40
CA ALA A 217 18.94 0.76 25.65
C ALA A 217 17.41 0.65 25.72
N ASN A 218 16.73 1.74 26.06
CA ASN A 218 15.26 1.80 26.21
C ASN A 218 14.54 2.20 24.92
N ASP A 219 15.25 2.67 23.89
CA ASP A 219 14.70 3.30 22.69
C ASP A 219 14.64 2.31 21.53
N ARG A 220 14.16 1.10 21.79
CA ARG A 220 14.18 -0.01 20.82
C ARG A 220 12.97 -0.03 19.89
N THR A 221 11.82 0.47 20.32
CA THR A 221 10.62 0.46 19.50
C THR A 221 10.64 1.65 18.54
N ALA A 222 10.54 1.36 17.25
CA ALA A 222 10.47 2.36 16.18
C ALA A 222 9.03 2.58 15.74
N ILE A 223 8.65 3.86 15.58
CA ILE A 223 7.36 4.32 15.06
C ILE A 223 7.57 5.20 13.83
N PHE A 224 6.63 5.17 12.89
CA PHE A 224 6.62 6.13 11.79
C PHE A 224 6.03 7.46 12.25
N VAL A 225 6.65 8.55 11.82
CA VAL A 225 6.12 9.90 12.01
C VAL A 225 5.58 10.47 10.69
N GLY A 226 4.90 11.60 10.76
CA GLY A 226 4.09 12.13 9.66
C GLY A 226 4.80 12.34 8.32
N ASP A 227 6.12 12.51 8.30
CA ASP A 227 6.90 12.61 7.06
C ASP A 227 7.42 11.27 6.53
N GLY A 228 7.12 10.17 7.23
CA GLY A 228 7.57 8.81 6.91
C GLY A 228 8.93 8.43 7.48
N SER A 229 9.59 9.31 8.23
CA SER A 229 10.77 8.96 9.01
C SER A 229 10.40 8.14 10.25
N VAL A 230 11.38 7.65 10.99
CA VAL A 230 11.14 6.89 12.22
C VAL A 230 11.68 7.59 13.44
N ASN A 231 10.93 7.54 14.53
CA ASN A 231 11.35 7.92 15.87
C ASN A 231 11.23 6.71 16.82
N PHE A 232 11.83 6.78 17.98
CA PHE A 232 11.51 5.85 19.05
C PHE A 232 10.23 6.27 19.79
N VAL A 233 9.66 5.35 20.55
CA VAL A 233 8.43 5.59 21.32
C VAL A 233 8.75 6.37 22.59
N TYR A 234 8.16 7.56 22.73
CA TYR A 234 8.06 8.26 24.02
C TYR A 234 6.72 7.97 24.69
N ASP A 235 6.60 8.20 25.98
CA ASP A 235 5.31 8.09 26.68
C ASP A 235 4.21 8.93 26.01
N SER A 236 4.54 10.15 25.56
CA SER A 236 3.60 11.03 24.86
C SER A 236 3.25 10.58 23.44
N THR A 237 4.10 9.79 22.76
CA THR A 237 3.83 9.34 21.39
C THR A 237 2.91 8.12 21.34
N LEU A 238 2.79 7.37 22.42
CA LEU A 238 1.81 6.27 22.50
C LEU A 238 0.36 6.79 22.53
N GLU A 239 0.15 7.99 23.04
CA GLU A 239 -1.17 8.64 23.07
C GLU A 239 -1.59 9.18 21.70
N ASP A 240 -0.61 9.49 20.84
CA ASP A 240 -0.85 10.09 19.51
C ASP A 240 -1.21 9.05 18.41
N GLY A 241 -1.19 7.76 18.73
CA GLY A 241 -1.64 6.70 17.81
C GLY A 241 -0.74 6.45 16.61
N TYR A 242 0.55 6.73 16.70
CA TYR A 242 1.52 6.47 15.62
C TYR A 242 1.63 4.99 15.26
N GLN A 243 1.85 4.71 13.99
CA GLN A 243 2.04 3.34 13.51
C GLN A 243 3.42 2.80 13.92
N VAL A 244 3.43 1.64 14.55
CA VAL A 244 4.67 0.92 14.83
C VAL A 244 5.35 0.50 13.54
N ALA A 245 6.62 0.86 13.39
CA ALA A 245 7.48 0.45 12.27
C ALA A 245 8.14 -0.91 12.56
N GLY A 246 8.49 -1.17 13.82
CA GLY A 246 9.19 -2.35 14.26
C GLY A 246 10.10 -2.08 15.44
N PHE A 247 11.26 -2.71 15.48
CA PHE A 247 12.24 -2.50 16.54
C PHE A 247 13.67 -2.36 15.99
N CYS A 248 14.51 -1.63 16.71
CA CYS A 248 15.90 -1.42 16.36
C CYS A 248 16.70 -2.71 16.55
N ILE A 249 17.41 -3.16 15.51
CA ILE A 249 18.26 -4.34 15.54
C ILE A 249 19.62 -3.99 16.12
N ASP A 250 20.18 -2.86 15.68
CA ASP A 250 21.52 -2.42 16.04
C ASP A 250 21.49 -1.13 16.87
N GLU A 251 22.50 -0.93 17.67
CA GLU A 251 22.68 0.31 18.42
C GLU A 251 23.19 1.40 17.48
N THR A 252 22.42 2.46 17.34
CA THR A 252 22.89 3.60 16.57
C THR A 252 23.90 4.40 17.38
N ALA A 253 25.06 4.65 16.78
CA ALA A 253 26.04 5.53 17.43
C ALA A 253 25.41 6.90 17.75
N ASN A 254 25.70 7.40 18.95
CA ASN A 254 25.25 8.72 19.40
C ASN A 254 25.56 9.80 18.37
N GLY A 255 24.50 10.37 17.77
CA GLY A 255 24.63 11.49 16.85
C GLY A 255 23.57 11.52 15.76
N THR A 256 23.26 12.70 15.30
CA THR A 256 22.19 13.05 14.33
C THR A 256 22.36 12.47 12.91
N SER A 257 23.35 11.61 12.68
CA SER A 257 23.69 11.11 11.35
C SER A 257 23.62 9.58 11.21
N ALA A 258 23.34 8.85 12.28
CA ALA A 258 23.25 7.40 12.22
C ALA A 258 21.89 6.98 11.67
N LEU A 259 21.89 6.15 10.64
CA LEU A 259 20.67 5.53 10.10
C LEU A 259 20.38 4.26 10.91
N PRO A 260 19.23 4.17 11.59
CA PRO A 260 18.88 2.97 12.34
C PRO A 260 18.60 1.79 11.41
N LEU A 261 19.15 0.63 11.74
CA LEU A 261 18.73 -0.64 11.17
C LEU A 261 17.61 -1.19 12.03
N ILE A 262 16.42 -1.26 11.48
CA ILE A 262 15.25 -1.78 12.18
C ILE A 262 14.79 -3.11 11.62
N MET A 263 14.19 -3.94 12.45
CA MET A 263 13.36 -5.06 12.02
C MET A 263 11.98 -4.49 11.67
N LEU A 264 11.76 -4.24 10.39
CA LEU A 264 10.50 -3.71 9.89
C LEU A 264 9.39 -4.75 10.07
N GLN A 265 8.22 -4.34 10.57
CA GLN A 265 7.11 -5.22 10.91
C GLN A 265 5.76 -4.62 10.51
N ILE A 266 5.57 -4.35 9.22
CA ILE A 266 4.31 -3.79 8.69
C ILE A 266 3.38 -4.92 8.26
N SER A 267 3.80 -5.73 7.28
CA SER A 267 3.01 -6.87 6.80
C SER A 267 3.90 -7.96 6.20
N ILE A 268 3.50 -9.20 6.40
CA ILE A 268 4.18 -10.40 5.88
C ILE A 268 3.68 -10.73 4.48
#